data_faccb29942e42506faa0d5490fd5a49f
#
_entry.id   faccb29942e42506faa0d5490fd5a49f
#
_cell.length_a   1.000
_cell.length_b   1.000
_cell.length_c   1.000
_cell.angle_alpha   90.00
_cell.angle_beta   90.00
_cell.angle_gamma   90.00
#
_symmetry.space_group_name_H-M   'P 1'
#
loop_
_entity.id
_entity.type
_entity.pdbx_description
1 polymer ?
#
loop_
_entity_poly.entity_id
_entity_poly.type
_entity_poly.pdbx_seq_one_letter_code
_entity_poly.pdbx_strand_id
1 'polypeptide(L)'
;MDKQRVIDLLDQLSPILAGKEETIGKELTEKLQSALLVTKKDVASKDGVALATSLSGFVQTISNASLPGTNLRFTDQEGPVWEELKALTEQTREDGLRGLHLTI
;
A
#
# COMPACT_ATOMS: atom_id res chain seq x y z
N MET A 1 9.28 -9.37 -8.10
CA MET A 1 8.60 -9.08 -6.82
C MET A 1 7.72 -10.28 -6.43
N ASP A 2 7.65 -10.57 -5.17
CA ASP A 2 6.77 -11.62 -4.65
C ASP A 2 5.36 -11.07 -4.41
N LYS A 3 4.47 -11.30 -5.36
CA LYS A 3 3.07 -10.84 -5.28
C LYS A 3 2.33 -11.42 -4.06
N GLN A 4 2.61 -12.68 -3.71
CA GLN A 4 1.95 -13.29 -2.56
C GLN A 4 2.36 -12.59 -1.26
N ARG A 5 3.63 -12.20 -1.15
CA ARG A 5 4.09 -11.44 0.02
C ARG A 5 3.39 -10.09 0.12
N VAL A 6 3.21 -9.40 -1.01
CA VAL A 6 2.49 -8.13 -1.03
C VAL A 6 1.03 -8.31 -0.62
N ILE A 7 0.37 -9.35 -1.14
CA ILE A 7 -1.01 -9.66 -0.76
C ILE A 7 -1.10 -9.97 0.73
N ASP A 8 -0.15 -10.74 1.27
CA ASP A 8 -0.11 -11.05 2.71
C ASP A 8 0.03 -9.78 3.56
N LEU A 9 0.88 -8.84 3.12
CA LEU A 9 1.04 -7.57 3.82
C LEU A 9 -0.24 -6.72 3.77
N LEU A 10 -0.91 -6.70 2.62
CA LEU A 10 -2.19 -6.00 2.50
C LEU A 10 -3.26 -6.64 3.39
N ASP A 11 -3.28 -7.97 3.47
CA ASP A 11 -4.19 -8.68 4.36
C ASP A 11 -3.93 -8.39 5.83
N GLN A 12 -2.65 -8.21 6.22
CA GLN A 12 -2.28 -7.80 7.57
C GLN A 12 -2.66 -6.34 7.84
N LEU A 13 -2.56 -5.50 6.84
CA LEU A 13 -2.85 -4.07 6.98
C LEU A 13 -4.35 -3.80 7.16
N SER A 14 -5.22 -4.62 6.58
CA SER A 14 -6.67 -4.43 6.67
C SER A 14 -7.19 -4.36 8.11
N PRO A 15 -6.90 -5.34 9.00
CA PRO A 15 -7.34 -5.24 10.39
C PRO A 15 -6.64 -4.12 11.15
N ILE A 16 -5.40 -3.77 10.79
CA ILE A 16 -4.69 -2.64 11.40
C ILE A 16 -5.48 -1.36 11.13
N LEU A 17 -5.87 -1.12 9.87
CA LEU A 17 -6.66 0.07 9.50
C LEU A 17 -8.04 0.06 10.16
N ALA A 18 -8.68 -1.10 10.23
CA ALA A 18 -9.98 -1.23 10.90
C ALA A 18 -9.88 -0.82 12.38
N GLY A 19 -8.77 -1.15 13.03
CA GLY A 19 -8.52 -0.75 14.42
C GLY A 19 -8.26 0.73 14.63
N LYS A 20 -8.08 1.51 13.57
CA LYS A 20 -7.83 2.96 13.63
C LYS A 20 -9.10 3.80 13.47
N GLU A 21 -10.27 3.17 13.27
CA GLU A 21 -11.52 3.90 12.98
C GLU A 21 -11.83 4.97 14.01
N GLU A 22 -11.63 4.69 15.30
CA GLU A 22 -11.90 5.67 16.35
C GLU A 22 -10.97 6.89 16.28
N THR A 23 -9.77 6.69 15.72
CA THR A 23 -8.75 7.75 15.62
C THR A 23 -8.91 8.58 14.34
N ILE A 24 -9.13 7.93 13.20
CA ILE A 24 -9.17 8.60 11.90
C ILE A 24 -10.58 8.84 11.36
N GLY A 25 -11.57 8.20 11.98
CA GLY A 25 -12.98 8.35 11.59
C GLY A 25 -13.44 7.27 10.61
N LYS A 26 -14.73 7.01 10.62
CA LYS A 26 -15.35 5.97 9.81
C LYS A 26 -15.19 6.21 8.31
N GLU A 27 -15.41 7.45 7.87
CA GLU A 27 -15.34 7.81 6.46
C GLU A 27 -13.95 7.55 5.87
N LEU A 28 -12.91 8.00 6.56
CA LEU A 28 -11.53 7.78 6.10
C LEU A 28 -11.17 6.29 6.16
N THR A 29 -11.59 5.60 7.21
CA THR A 29 -11.34 4.16 7.33
C THR A 29 -11.95 3.39 6.16
N GLU A 30 -13.18 3.67 5.79
CA GLU A 30 -13.84 3.04 4.65
C GLU A 30 -13.11 3.34 3.34
N LYS A 31 -12.66 4.57 3.17
CA LYS A 31 -11.91 4.99 1.99
C LYS A 31 -10.58 4.21 1.86
N LEU A 32 -9.86 4.07 2.98
CA LEU A 32 -8.60 3.34 2.99
C LEU A 32 -8.82 1.84 2.74
N GLN A 33 -9.87 1.26 3.32
CA GLN A 33 -10.20 -0.15 3.08
C GLN A 33 -10.58 -0.39 1.62
N SER A 34 -11.33 0.52 1.01
CA SER A 34 -11.68 0.41 -0.41
C SER A 34 -10.43 0.48 -1.29
N ALA A 35 -9.51 1.40 -1.00
CA ALA A 35 -8.25 1.51 -1.72
C ALA A 35 -7.42 0.23 -1.57
N LEU A 36 -7.41 -0.36 -0.38
CA LEU A 36 -6.69 -1.61 -0.12
C LEU A 36 -7.25 -2.76 -0.96
N LEU A 37 -8.57 -2.89 -1.03
CA LEU A 37 -9.20 -3.95 -1.83
C LEU A 37 -8.91 -3.79 -3.32
N VAL A 38 -8.97 -2.58 -3.84
CA VAL A 38 -8.63 -2.30 -5.25
C VAL A 38 -7.17 -2.64 -5.52
N THR A 39 -6.28 -2.22 -4.63
CA THR A 39 -4.85 -2.50 -4.77
C THR A 39 -4.58 -4.01 -4.74
N LYS A 40 -5.24 -4.74 -3.87
CA LYS A 40 -5.09 -6.19 -3.78
C LYS A 40 -5.49 -6.87 -5.10
N LYS A 41 -6.59 -6.44 -5.73
CA LYS A 41 -7.00 -6.94 -7.04
C LYS A 41 -5.97 -6.60 -8.11
N ASP A 42 -5.43 -5.40 -8.08
CA ASP A 42 -4.42 -4.96 -9.03
C ASP A 42 -3.13 -5.78 -8.90
N VAL A 43 -2.71 -6.10 -7.68
CA VAL A 43 -1.53 -6.94 -7.45
C VAL A 43 -1.74 -8.31 -8.10
N ALA A 44 -2.93 -8.87 -7.99
CA ALA A 44 -3.23 -10.18 -8.55
C ALA A 44 -3.26 -10.19 -10.09
N SER A 45 -3.61 -9.06 -10.71
CA SER A 45 -3.92 -9.02 -12.15
C SER A 45 -2.96 -8.17 -12.99
N LYS A 46 -2.15 -7.31 -12.39
CA LYS A 46 -1.26 -6.39 -13.12
C LYS A 46 0.20 -6.73 -12.91
N ASP A 47 1.04 -6.28 -13.86
CA ASP A 47 2.47 -6.46 -13.81
C ASP A 47 3.17 -5.17 -14.26
N GLY A 48 4.49 -5.11 -14.07
CA GLY A 48 5.33 -4.03 -14.56
C GLY A 48 4.91 -2.66 -14.06
N VAL A 49 4.86 -1.69 -14.98
CA VAL A 49 4.55 -0.29 -14.65
C VAL A 49 3.15 -0.13 -14.09
N ALA A 50 2.17 -0.88 -14.61
CA ALA A 50 0.79 -0.80 -14.11
C ALA A 50 0.70 -1.24 -12.66
N LEU A 51 1.40 -2.31 -12.29
CA LEU A 51 1.48 -2.78 -10.91
C LEU A 51 2.18 -1.75 -10.02
N ALA A 52 3.31 -1.23 -10.46
CA ALA A 52 4.06 -0.22 -9.73
C ALA A 52 3.21 1.04 -9.47
N THR A 53 2.45 1.47 -10.46
CA THR A 53 1.57 2.63 -10.36
C THR A 53 0.48 2.40 -9.30
N SER A 54 -0.14 1.23 -9.30
CA SER A 54 -1.18 0.89 -8.34
C SER A 54 -0.63 0.87 -6.90
N LEU A 55 0.51 0.22 -6.68
CA LEU A 55 1.14 0.16 -5.37
C LEU A 55 1.59 1.54 -4.89
N SER A 56 2.20 2.33 -5.76
CA SER A 56 2.63 3.70 -5.43
C SER A 56 1.44 4.58 -5.05
N GLY A 57 0.33 4.44 -5.76
CA GLY A 57 -0.91 5.17 -5.46
C GLY A 57 -1.46 4.80 -4.08
N PHE A 58 -1.43 3.52 -3.74
CA PHE A 58 -1.87 3.06 -2.41
C PHE A 58 -0.96 3.62 -1.32
N VAL A 59 0.37 3.50 -1.49
CA VAL A 59 1.33 4.03 -0.52
C VAL A 59 1.12 5.54 -0.33
N GLN A 60 0.88 6.27 -1.41
CA GLN A 60 0.62 7.71 -1.35
C GLN A 60 -0.67 8.01 -0.57
N THR A 61 -1.71 7.22 -0.79
CA THR A 61 -2.99 7.37 -0.09
C THR A 61 -2.82 7.19 1.42
N ILE A 62 -2.10 6.15 1.84
CA ILE A 62 -1.84 5.90 3.26
C ILE A 62 -0.93 6.99 3.84
N SER A 63 0.11 7.39 3.10
CA SER A 63 1.04 8.43 3.54
C SER A 63 0.32 9.77 3.75
N ASN A 64 -0.62 10.11 2.86
CA ASN A 64 -1.42 11.31 2.99
C ASN A 64 -2.31 11.27 4.26
N ALA A 65 -2.81 10.11 4.61
CA ALA A 65 -3.60 9.93 5.83
C ALA A 65 -2.75 10.04 7.09
N SER A 66 -1.42 9.95 6.97
CA SER A 66 -0.47 10.06 8.08
C SER A 66 0.08 11.47 8.27
N LEU A 67 -0.32 12.42 7.42
CA LEU A 67 0.13 13.81 7.53
C LEU A 67 -0.44 14.50 8.78
N PRO A 68 0.18 15.60 9.26
CA PRO A 68 -0.38 16.38 10.36
C PRO A 68 -1.82 16.81 10.04
N GLY A 69 -2.72 16.65 11.03
CA GLY A 69 -4.13 16.92 10.84
C GLY A 69 -4.99 15.71 10.56
N THR A 70 -4.36 14.61 10.11
CA THR A 70 -5.01 13.31 9.97
C THR A 70 -4.31 12.36 10.93
N ASN A 71 -4.92 11.67 11.78
CA ASN A 71 -4.28 11.00 12.93
C ASN A 71 -3.89 9.54 12.70
N LEU A 72 -3.68 9.14 11.44
CA LEU A 72 -3.23 7.78 11.17
C LEU A 72 -1.78 7.61 11.63
N ARG A 73 -1.55 6.71 12.57
CA ARG A 73 -0.23 6.37 13.08
C ARG A 73 -0.15 4.86 13.26
N PHE A 74 1.03 4.32 12.99
CA PHE A 74 1.31 2.90 13.21
C PHE A 74 2.11 2.74 14.51
N THR A 75 1.75 1.71 15.28
CA THR A 75 2.50 1.33 16.48
C THR A 75 3.82 0.67 16.09
N ASP A 76 4.71 0.45 17.07
CA ASP A 76 5.97 -0.23 16.85
C ASP A 76 5.78 -1.66 16.32
N GLN A 77 4.67 -2.30 16.63
CA GLN A 77 4.35 -3.64 16.12
C GLN A 77 3.77 -3.60 14.71
N GLU A 78 3.08 -2.53 14.36
CA GLU A 78 2.45 -2.35 13.05
C GLU A 78 3.41 -1.77 12.01
N GLY A 79 4.37 -0.98 12.46
CA GLY A 79 5.34 -0.31 11.60
C GLY A 79 6.06 -1.22 10.64
N PRO A 80 6.57 -2.40 11.07
CA PRO A 80 7.27 -3.32 10.16
C PRO A 80 6.44 -3.78 8.96
N VAL A 81 5.13 -3.98 9.13
CA VAL A 81 4.24 -4.35 8.02
C VAL A 81 4.22 -3.22 6.98
N TRP A 82 4.04 -2.00 7.42
CA TRP A 82 4.01 -0.83 6.57
C TRP A 82 5.35 -0.57 5.88
N GLU A 83 6.45 -0.66 6.63
CA GLU A 83 7.79 -0.46 6.09
C GLU A 83 8.15 -1.49 5.02
N GLU A 84 7.80 -2.74 5.24
CA GLU A 84 8.04 -3.80 4.25
C GLU A 84 7.23 -3.55 2.98
N LEU A 85 5.97 -3.15 3.11
CA LEU A 85 5.12 -2.83 1.96
C LEU A 85 5.70 -1.66 1.15
N LYS A 86 6.17 -0.62 1.82
CA LYS A 86 6.82 0.51 1.14
C LYS A 86 8.08 0.06 0.40
N ALA A 87 8.91 -0.77 1.03
CA ALA A 87 10.15 -1.26 0.42
C ALA A 87 9.86 -2.09 -0.83
N LEU A 88 8.86 -2.97 -0.78
CA LEU A 88 8.47 -3.78 -1.94
C LEU A 88 7.86 -2.91 -3.04
N THR A 89 7.15 -1.86 -2.68
CA THR A 89 6.60 -0.90 -3.65
C THR A 89 7.71 -0.19 -4.40
N GLU A 90 8.76 0.28 -3.69
CA GLU A 90 9.91 0.92 -4.33
C GLU A 90 10.66 -0.05 -5.24
N GLN A 91 10.86 -1.29 -4.81
CA GLN A 91 11.49 -2.32 -5.62
C GLN A 91 10.70 -2.57 -6.90
N THR A 92 9.38 -2.67 -6.80
CA THR A 92 8.50 -2.89 -7.95
C THR A 92 8.56 -1.72 -8.93
N ARG A 93 8.61 -0.50 -8.42
CA ARG A 93 8.75 0.70 -9.22
C ARG A 93 10.07 0.73 -9.98
N GLU A 94 11.17 0.40 -9.30
CA GLU A 94 12.50 0.33 -9.93
C GLU A 94 12.53 -0.74 -11.02
N ASP A 95 11.97 -1.92 -10.76
CA ASP A 95 11.91 -3.02 -11.72
C ASP A 95 11.08 -2.63 -12.95
N GLY A 96 9.96 -1.93 -12.75
CA GLY A 96 9.12 -1.44 -13.83
C GLY A 96 9.84 -0.42 -14.71
N LEU A 97 10.54 0.53 -14.10
CA LEU A 97 11.32 1.54 -14.82
C LEU A 97 12.51 0.91 -15.56
N ARG A 98 13.15 -0.06 -14.96
CA ARG A 98 14.25 -0.79 -15.58
C ARG A 98 13.79 -1.54 -16.82
N GLY A 99 12.60 -2.16 -16.77
CA GLY A 99 11.99 -2.82 -17.92
C GLY A 99 11.72 -1.85 -19.05
N LEU A 100 11.19 -0.66 -18.76
CA LEU A 100 10.98 0.39 -19.75
C LEU A 100 12.30 0.85 -20.37
N HIS A 101 13.33 0.98 -19.57
CA HIS A 101 14.64 1.43 -20.02
C HIS A 101 15.27 0.41 -20.99
N LEU A 102 15.06 -0.87 -20.73
CA LEU A 102 15.58 -1.94 -21.58
C LEU A 102 14.88 -2.03 -22.94
N THR A 103 13.69 -1.49 -23.08
CA THR A 103 12.95 -1.51 -24.35
C THR A 103 13.29 -0.35 -25.29
N ILE A 104 14.08 0.57 -24.80
CA ILE A 104 14.56 1.72 -25.58
C ILE A 104 15.89 1.38 -26.24
#